data_1dc028319c45de273c6cfe63af2fc8d5
#
_entry.id   1dc028319c45de273c6cfe63af2fc8d5
#
_cell.length_a   1.000
_cell.length_b   1.000
_cell.length_c   1.000
_cell.angle_alpha   90.00
_cell.angle_beta   90.00
_cell.angle_gamma   90.00
#
_symmetry.space_group_name_H-M   'P 1'
#
loop_
_entity.id
_entity.type
_entity.pdbx_description
1 polymer ?
#
loop_
_entity_poly.entity_id
_entity_poly.type
_entity_poly.pdbx_seq_one_letter_code
_entity_poly.pdbx_strand_id
1 'polypeptide(L)' 'MYFTDAGIEELEGRRGHEQVTVSWLAEHMRAFVDLNPEFETAVDRLASWLARLDADADPGEE' A
#
# COMPACT_ATOMS: atom_id res chain seq x y z
N MET A 1 4.00 -17.11 -16.34
CA MET A 1 4.92 -16.34 -15.67
C MET A 1 4.70 -16.47 -14.20
N TYR A 2 5.72 -16.40 -13.53
CA TYR A 2 5.62 -16.61 -12.13
C TYR A 2 6.19 -15.43 -11.41
N PHE A 3 5.51 -14.96 -10.43
CA PHE A 3 6.10 -13.98 -9.58
C PHE A 3 5.70 -14.31 -8.17
N THR A 4 6.43 -13.75 -7.23
CA THR A 4 6.17 -14.07 -5.86
C THR A 4 5.71 -12.84 -5.14
N ASP A 5 4.98 -13.05 -4.07
CA ASP A 5 4.61 -11.99 -3.19
C ASP A 5 5.37 -12.12 -1.87
N ALA A 6 6.62 -12.56 -1.97
CA ALA A 6 7.42 -12.80 -0.78
C ALA A 6 7.50 -11.57 0.12
N GLY A 7 7.57 -10.38 -0.48
CA GLY A 7 7.61 -9.16 0.33
C GLY A 7 6.32 -8.94 1.08
N ILE A 8 5.21 -9.22 0.42
CA ILE A 8 3.91 -9.08 1.08
C ILE A 8 3.79 -10.09 2.21
N GLU A 9 4.22 -11.31 1.95
CA GLU A 9 4.18 -12.34 2.98
C GLU A 9 5.08 -11.99 4.15
N GLU A 10 6.23 -11.41 3.87
CA GLU A 10 7.12 -11.01 4.93
C GLU A 10 6.48 -9.93 5.79
N LEU A 11 5.83 -8.98 5.15
CA LEU A 11 5.14 -7.93 5.89
C LEU A 11 4.08 -8.52 6.80
N GLU A 12 3.27 -9.42 6.26
CA GLU A 12 2.24 -10.06 7.07
C GLU A 12 2.83 -10.88 8.21
N GLY A 13 3.91 -11.58 7.93
CA GLY A 13 4.51 -12.43 8.93
C GLY A 13 5.16 -11.65 10.05
N ARG A 14 5.73 -10.51 9.73
CA ARG A 14 6.43 -9.72 10.73
C ARG A 14 5.53 -8.76 11.47
N ARG A 15 4.51 -8.23 10.79
CA ARG A 15 3.70 -7.18 11.36
C ARG A 15 2.21 -7.44 11.27
N GLY A 16 1.83 -8.66 11.02
CA GLY A 16 0.43 -8.98 10.78
C GLY A 16 -0.51 -8.63 11.91
N HIS A 17 0.02 -8.51 13.12
CA HIS A 17 -0.81 -8.16 14.26
C HIS A 17 -0.71 -6.70 14.66
N GLU A 18 0.07 -5.92 13.92
CA GLU A 18 0.23 -4.52 14.26
C GLU A 18 -0.87 -3.70 13.66
N GLN A 19 -1.20 -2.65 14.35
CA GLN A 19 -2.11 -1.65 13.82
C GLN A 19 -1.34 -0.35 13.69
N VAL A 20 -1.39 0.24 12.52
CA VAL A 20 -0.68 1.48 12.28
C VAL A 20 -1.65 2.49 11.72
N THR A 21 -1.32 3.76 11.89
CA THR A 21 -2.17 4.79 11.33
C THR A 21 -1.89 4.92 9.85
N VAL A 22 -2.86 5.47 9.14
CA VAL A 22 -2.66 5.75 7.72
C VAL A 22 -1.57 6.80 7.53
N SER A 23 -1.45 7.73 8.47
CA SER A 23 -0.36 8.70 8.42
C SER A 23 0.99 8.02 8.46
N TRP A 24 1.12 7.06 9.33
CA TRP A 24 2.36 6.29 9.42
C TRP A 24 2.68 5.63 8.09
N LEU A 25 1.68 5.00 7.52
CA LEU A 25 1.85 4.30 6.26
C LEU A 25 2.22 5.26 5.14
N ALA A 26 1.52 6.39 5.07
CA ALA A 26 1.78 7.37 4.03
C ALA A 26 3.20 7.92 4.13
N GLU A 27 3.65 8.17 5.35
CA GLU A 27 5.00 8.66 5.53
C GLU A 27 6.03 7.66 5.06
N HIS A 28 5.78 6.40 5.33
CA HIS A 28 6.73 5.38 4.90
C HIS A 28 6.67 5.13 3.41
N MET A 29 5.52 5.31 2.81
CA MET A 29 5.43 5.26 1.35
C MET A 29 6.25 6.38 0.73
N ARG A 30 6.18 7.58 1.30
CA ARG A 30 6.98 8.68 0.79
C ARG A 30 8.46 8.42 0.95
N ALA A 31 8.85 7.89 2.11
CA ALA A 31 10.25 7.57 2.34
C ALA A 31 10.74 6.53 1.34
N PHE A 32 9.91 5.54 1.05
CA PHE A 32 10.28 4.52 0.10
C PHE A 32 10.50 5.12 -1.29
N VAL A 33 9.60 6.00 -1.71
CA VAL A 33 9.72 6.63 -3.01
C VAL A 33 10.96 7.53 -3.06
N ASP A 34 11.25 8.21 -1.96
CA ASP A 34 12.46 9.02 -1.92
C ASP A 34 13.70 8.19 -2.17
N LEU A 35 13.71 6.98 -1.66
CA LEU A 35 14.85 6.08 -1.84
C LEU A 35 14.78 5.33 -3.17
N ASN A 36 13.61 5.21 -3.73
CA ASN A 36 13.39 4.43 -4.94
C ASN A 36 12.45 5.19 -5.86
N PRO A 37 12.92 6.29 -6.44
CA PRO A 37 12.01 7.13 -7.24
C PRO A 37 11.43 6.42 -8.45
N GLU A 38 12.05 5.36 -8.88
CA GLU A 38 11.51 4.63 -10.03
C GLU A 38 10.16 3.99 -9.71
N PHE A 39 9.81 3.86 -8.43
CA PHE A 39 8.53 3.26 -8.06
C PHE A 39 7.47 4.29 -7.69
N GLU A 40 7.73 5.56 -7.99
CA GLU A 40 6.81 6.60 -7.57
C GLU A 40 5.40 6.37 -8.09
N THR A 41 5.28 6.06 -9.37
CA THR A 41 3.96 5.85 -9.95
C THR A 41 3.26 4.63 -9.35
N ALA A 42 4.01 3.56 -9.16
CA ALA A 42 3.43 2.35 -8.61
C ALA A 42 2.94 2.56 -7.18
N VAL A 43 3.73 3.24 -6.38
CA VAL A 43 3.36 3.49 -4.99
C VAL A 43 2.15 4.44 -4.94
N ASP A 44 2.14 5.44 -5.80
CA ASP A 44 1.03 6.36 -5.85
C ASP A 44 -0.26 5.64 -6.24
N ARG A 45 -0.18 4.73 -7.18
CA ARG A 45 -1.35 3.99 -7.59
C ARG A 45 -1.86 3.07 -6.49
N LEU A 46 -0.93 2.45 -5.78
CA LEU A 46 -1.33 1.62 -4.64
C LEU A 46 -2.02 2.46 -3.58
N ALA A 47 -1.47 3.62 -3.29
CA ALA A 47 -2.05 4.49 -2.28
C ALA A 47 -3.44 4.95 -2.69
N SER A 48 -3.61 5.32 -3.94
CA SER A 48 -4.92 5.72 -4.43
C SER A 48 -5.93 4.59 -4.35
N TRP A 49 -5.49 3.41 -4.71
CA TRP A 49 -6.36 2.25 -4.65
C TRP A 49 -6.80 1.98 -3.22
N LEU A 50 -5.86 2.03 -2.29
CA LEU A 50 -6.20 1.83 -0.88
C LEU A 50 -7.14 2.90 -0.38
N ALA A 51 -6.93 4.14 -0.80
CA ALA A 51 -7.77 5.24 -0.36
C ALA A 51 -9.21 5.08 -0.80
N ARG A 52 -9.42 4.37 -1.89
CA ARG A 52 -10.74 4.27 -2.47
C ARG A 52 -11.45 2.95 -2.18
N LEU A 53 -10.81 2.09 -1.41
CA LEU A 53 -11.42 0.79 -1.16
C LEU A 53 -12.80 0.92 -0.57
N ASP A 54 -12.94 1.76 0.44
CA ASP A 54 -14.23 1.92 1.07
C ASP A 54 -15.20 2.64 0.16
N ALA A 55 -14.71 3.61 -0.57
CA ALA A 55 -15.57 4.32 -1.50
C ALA A 55 -16.04 3.40 -2.60
N ASP A 56 -15.17 2.55 -3.05
CA ASP A 56 -15.56 1.60 -4.07
C ASP A 56 -16.56 0.61 -3.56
N ALA A 57 -16.45 0.29 -2.31
CA ALA A 57 -17.42 -0.62 -1.72
C ALA A 57 -18.76 0.05 -1.55
N ASP A 58 -18.78 1.35 -1.58
CA ASP A 58 -19.99 2.09 -1.42
C ASP A 58 -20.85 1.92 -2.65
N PRO A 59 -22.04 1.39 -2.52
CA PRO A 59 -22.86 1.16 -3.69
C PRO A 59 -23.24 2.43 -4.40
N GLY A 60 -23.14 3.50 -3.74
CA GLY A 60 -23.44 4.73 -4.39
C GLY A 60 -22.57 5.03 -5.50
N GLU A 61 -21.58 4.37 -5.57
CA GLU A 61 -20.72 4.64 -6.51
C GLU A 61 -20.95 4.13 -7.74
N GLU A 62 -21.23 3.85 -7.90
CA GLU A 62 -21.35 3.39 -8.96
C GLU A 62 -21.64 3.38 -9.47
#